data_c3bc9ed7b09bbdb5a68a9a161d48a5ef
#
_entry.id   c3bc9ed7b09bbdb5a68a9a161d48a5ef
#
_cell.length_a   1.000
_cell.length_b   1.000
_cell.length_c   1.000
_cell.angle_alpha   90.00
_cell.angle_beta   90.00
_cell.angle_gamma   90.00
#
_symmetry.space_group_name_H-M   'P 1'
#
loop_
_entity.id
_entity.type
_entity.pdbx_description
1 polymer ?
#
loop_
_entity_poly.entity_id
_entity_poly.type
_entity_poly.pdbx_seq_one_letter_code
_entity_poly.pdbx_strand_id
1 'polypeptide(L)'
;MNESSIPGATSAFKSIYSHGLIRSVVCIPHIRVAEPRPNAEHTLALARRSSDLRATVALFPELGTSAYSNEDLFHQDALLDASAKAIGEVVEASRNLCPILIVGAPPRPHILGNRYTKPCAGA
;
A
#
# COMPACT_ATOMS: atom_id res chain seq x y z
N MET A 1 -6.30 -24.19 -44.65
CA MET A 1 -5.11 -23.90 -43.85
C MET A 1 -5.55 -23.09 -42.66
N ASN A 2 -5.71 -23.74 -41.53
CA ASN A 2 -5.97 -23.04 -40.25
C ASN A 2 -4.64 -22.56 -39.71
N GLU A 3 -4.38 -21.26 -39.80
CA GLU A 3 -3.42 -20.61 -38.96
C GLU A 3 -4.02 -20.58 -37.54
N SER A 4 -3.67 -21.55 -36.74
CA SER A 4 -3.86 -21.49 -35.29
C SER A 4 -2.91 -20.43 -34.76
N SER A 5 -3.33 -19.18 -34.82
CA SER A 5 -2.72 -18.10 -34.05
C SER A 5 -2.79 -18.48 -32.58
N ILE A 6 -1.63 -18.81 -32.01
CA ILE A 6 -1.46 -19.01 -30.56
C ILE A 6 -1.78 -17.69 -29.91
N PRO A 7 -2.91 -17.54 -29.15
CA PRO A 7 -3.32 -16.24 -28.60
C PRO A 7 -2.39 -15.69 -27.53
N GLY A 8 -1.40 -16.45 -27.08
CA GLY A 8 -0.52 -16.10 -25.98
C GLY A 8 0.73 -15.29 -26.35
N ALA A 9 1.30 -15.49 -27.54
CA ALA A 9 2.62 -14.94 -27.87
C ALA A 9 2.62 -13.43 -28.13
N THR A 10 1.58 -12.90 -28.78
CA THR A 10 1.43 -11.46 -29.06
C THR A 10 1.10 -10.66 -27.79
N SER A 11 0.43 -11.28 -26.82
CA SER A 11 0.14 -10.65 -25.54
C SER A 11 1.37 -10.55 -24.64
N ALA A 12 2.23 -11.57 -24.62
CA ALA A 12 3.46 -11.58 -23.83
C ALA A 12 4.46 -10.52 -24.31
N PHE A 13 4.64 -10.34 -25.61
CA PHE A 13 5.56 -9.33 -26.16
C PHE A 13 5.14 -7.89 -25.83
N LYS A 14 3.83 -7.62 -25.70
CA LYS A 14 3.30 -6.32 -25.36
C LYS A 14 3.35 -6.02 -23.85
N SER A 15 3.69 -7.01 -23.03
CA SER A 15 3.80 -6.81 -21.58
C SER A 15 5.13 -6.15 -21.23
N ILE A 16 5.09 -5.07 -20.44
CA ILE A 16 6.31 -4.40 -19.94
C ILE A 16 7.17 -5.36 -19.12
N TYR A 17 6.57 -6.32 -18.45
CA TYR A 17 7.26 -7.31 -17.59
C TYR A 17 8.14 -8.27 -18.39
N SER A 18 7.78 -8.59 -19.64
CA SER A 18 8.61 -9.41 -20.52
C SER A 18 9.91 -8.72 -20.94
N HIS A 19 9.99 -7.41 -20.75
CA HIS A 19 11.18 -6.58 -21.02
C HIS A 19 11.98 -6.23 -19.77
N GLY A 20 11.71 -6.89 -18.64
CA GLY A 20 12.40 -6.63 -17.38
C GLY A 20 11.99 -5.33 -16.68
N LEU A 21 10.89 -4.70 -17.12
CA LEU A 21 10.34 -3.49 -16.50
C LEU A 21 9.27 -3.86 -15.46
N ILE A 22 9.10 -3.01 -14.47
CA ILE A 22 8.01 -3.12 -13.49
C ILE A 22 7.15 -1.86 -13.50
N ARG A 23 5.87 -2.03 -13.19
CA ARG A 23 4.96 -0.91 -13.00
C ARG A 23 4.88 -0.55 -11.53
N SER A 24 5.24 0.68 -11.20
CA SER A 24 5.05 1.25 -9.87
C SER A 24 3.98 2.34 -9.95
N VAL A 25 3.14 2.43 -8.92
CA VAL A 25 2.05 3.40 -8.83
C VAL A 25 2.21 4.21 -7.56
N VAL A 26 2.10 5.53 -7.68
CA VAL A 26 1.96 6.43 -6.53
C VAL A 26 0.47 6.72 -6.35
N CYS A 27 -0.04 6.45 -5.18
CA CYS A 27 -1.45 6.58 -4.82
C CYS A 27 -1.63 7.77 -3.87
N ILE A 28 -2.53 8.69 -4.19
CA ILE A 28 -2.88 9.82 -3.33
C ILE A 28 -4.36 9.68 -2.96
N PRO A 29 -4.68 9.01 -1.83
CA PRO A 29 -6.05 8.86 -1.38
C PRO A 29 -6.61 10.19 -0.86
N HIS A 30 -7.93 10.33 -0.92
CA HIS A 30 -8.59 11.39 -0.16
C HIS A 30 -8.52 11.04 1.33
N ILE A 31 -7.89 11.92 2.11
CA ILE A 31 -7.63 11.67 3.53
C ILE A 31 -8.48 12.61 4.39
N ARG A 32 -9.07 12.06 5.45
CA ARG A 32 -9.77 12.81 6.50
C ARG A 32 -8.92 12.83 7.77
N VAL A 33 -8.89 14.01 8.42
CA VAL A 33 -8.13 14.19 9.66
C VAL A 33 -8.71 13.34 10.77
N ALA A 34 -7.86 12.57 11.46
CA ALA A 34 -8.22 11.72 12.60
C ALA A 34 -9.32 10.67 12.34
N GLU A 35 -9.52 10.28 11.07
CA GLU A 35 -10.47 9.25 10.67
C GLU A 35 -9.77 8.04 10.01
N PRO A 36 -9.06 7.18 10.76
CA PRO A 36 -8.26 6.09 10.18
C PRO A 36 -9.06 5.09 9.35
N ARG A 37 -10.30 4.78 9.75
CA ARG A 37 -11.13 3.79 9.06
C ARG A 37 -11.55 4.25 7.65
N PRO A 38 -12.16 5.43 7.44
CA PRO A 38 -12.40 5.95 6.09
C PRO A 38 -11.13 6.09 5.27
N ASN A 39 -10.01 6.48 5.89
CA ASN A 39 -8.73 6.60 5.20
C ASN A 39 -8.21 5.23 4.72
N ALA A 40 -8.38 4.17 5.52
CA ALA A 40 -8.05 2.81 5.11
C ALA A 40 -8.94 2.34 3.94
N GLU A 41 -10.22 2.67 3.95
CA GLU A 41 -11.16 2.35 2.86
C GLU A 41 -10.72 3.01 1.55
N HIS A 42 -10.34 4.29 1.57
CA HIS A 42 -9.83 5.02 0.41
C HIS A 42 -8.48 4.44 -0.07
N THR A 43 -7.60 4.08 0.85
CA THR A 43 -6.33 3.40 0.56
C THR A 43 -6.58 2.07 -0.16
N LEU A 44 -7.50 1.25 0.34
CA LEU A 44 -7.87 -0.03 -0.26
C LEU A 44 -8.51 0.12 -1.64
N ALA A 45 -9.31 1.16 -1.86
CA ALA A 45 -9.89 1.42 -3.18
C ALA A 45 -8.79 1.68 -4.23
N LEU A 46 -7.78 2.48 -3.89
CA LEU A 46 -6.63 2.72 -4.77
C LEU A 46 -5.71 1.49 -4.89
N ALA A 47 -5.55 0.71 -3.83
CA ALA A 47 -4.78 -0.53 -3.86
C ALA A 47 -5.42 -1.57 -4.83
N ARG A 48 -6.74 -1.71 -4.82
CA ARG A 48 -7.47 -2.56 -5.78
C ARG A 48 -7.26 -2.07 -7.20
N ARG A 49 -7.39 -0.76 -7.44
CA ARG A 49 -7.13 -0.16 -8.76
C ARG A 49 -5.69 -0.40 -9.22
N SER A 50 -4.71 -0.30 -8.33
CA SER A 50 -3.31 -0.62 -8.63
C SER A 50 -3.13 -2.09 -8.99
N SER A 51 -3.87 -2.99 -8.33
CA SER A 51 -3.90 -4.41 -8.66
C SER A 51 -4.49 -4.67 -10.05
N ASP A 52 -5.60 -4.00 -10.40
CA ASP A 52 -6.22 -4.10 -11.74
C ASP A 52 -5.27 -3.62 -12.84
N LEU A 53 -4.45 -2.62 -12.55
CA LEU A 53 -3.38 -2.12 -13.43
C LEU A 53 -2.16 -3.05 -13.47
N ARG A 54 -2.17 -4.15 -12.73
CA ARG A 54 -1.04 -5.09 -12.57
C ARG A 54 0.25 -4.37 -12.12
N ALA A 55 0.12 -3.46 -11.18
CA ALA A 55 1.28 -2.83 -10.56
C ALA A 55 2.05 -3.83 -9.70
N THR A 56 3.38 -3.69 -9.65
CA THR A 56 4.24 -4.45 -8.75
C THR A 56 4.33 -3.80 -7.38
N VAL A 57 4.33 -2.45 -7.36
CA VAL A 57 4.43 -1.66 -6.12
C VAL A 57 3.42 -0.54 -6.17
N ALA A 58 2.73 -0.30 -5.07
CA ALA A 58 1.86 0.85 -4.84
C ALA A 58 2.34 1.61 -3.59
N LEU A 59 2.72 2.86 -3.78
CA LEU A 59 3.23 3.74 -2.73
C LEU A 59 2.15 4.73 -2.30
N PHE A 60 1.93 4.84 -1.01
CA PHE A 60 0.99 5.75 -0.37
C PHE A 60 1.70 6.81 0.48
N PRO A 61 1.03 7.94 0.83
CA PRO A 61 1.63 8.98 1.67
C PRO A 61 2.03 8.47 3.06
N GLU A 62 2.99 9.14 3.68
CA GLU A 62 3.58 8.77 4.97
C GLU A 62 2.54 8.62 6.11
N LEU A 63 1.58 9.52 6.21
CA LEU A 63 0.51 9.48 7.23
C LEU A 63 -0.87 9.26 6.61
N GLY A 64 -0.95 8.37 5.62
CA GLY A 64 -2.17 8.10 4.86
C GLY A 64 -3.36 7.61 5.68
N THR A 65 -3.13 7.04 6.87
CA THR A 65 -4.21 6.57 7.76
C THR A 65 -4.74 7.64 8.70
N SER A 66 -3.97 8.71 8.99
CA SER A 66 -4.34 9.70 10.01
C SER A 66 -4.31 11.15 9.55
N ALA A 67 -3.65 11.43 8.43
CA ALA A 67 -3.31 12.74 7.89
C ALA A 67 -2.23 13.52 8.65
N TYR A 68 -1.55 14.45 7.95
CA TYR A 68 -0.44 15.24 8.50
C TYR A 68 -0.86 16.27 9.55
N SER A 69 -2.09 16.72 9.55
CA SER A 69 -2.61 17.76 10.45
C SER A 69 -2.95 17.26 11.86
N ASN A 70 -2.52 16.07 12.23
CA ASN A 70 -2.82 15.44 13.52
C ASN A 70 -1.74 15.66 14.59
N GLU A 71 -0.84 16.63 14.44
CA GLU A 71 0.34 16.77 15.31
C GLU A 71 0.02 16.64 16.80
N ASP A 72 -1.02 17.32 17.30
CA ASP A 72 -1.45 17.26 18.70
C ASP A 72 -2.26 16.01 19.04
N LEU A 73 -2.76 15.27 18.05
CA LEU A 73 -3.61 14.10 18.25
C LEU A 73 -2.82 12.79 18.28
N PHE A 74 -1.54 12.79 17.89
CA PHE A 74 -0.71 11.58 17.91
C PHE A 74 -0.47 11.01 19.30
N HIS A 75 -0.67 11.81 20.35
CA HIS A 75 -0.56 11.38 21.73
C HIS A 75 -1.85 10.72 22.27
N GLN A 76 -2.93 10.72 21.49
CA GLN A 76 -4.18 10.07 21.89
C GLN A 76 -4.12 8.58 21.60
N ASP A 77 -4.13 7.76 22.64
CA ASP A 77 -4.11 6.30 22.54
C ASP A 77 -5.23 5.75 21.64
N ALA A 78 -6.42 6.33 21.70
CA ALA A 78 -7.55 5.92 20.90
C ALA A 78 -7.30 6.09 19.38
N LEU A 79 -6.61 7.16 18.96
CA LEU A 79 -6.27 7.38 17.55
C LEU A 79 -5.21 6.38 17.09
N LEU A 80 -4.22 6.12 17.94
CA LEU A 80 -3.17 5.13 17.62
C LEU A 80 -3.74 3.71 17.51
N ASP A 81 -4.67 3.34 18.39
CA ASP A 81 -5.38 2.06 18.31
C ASP A 81 -6.24 1.94 17.06
N ALA A 82 -6.98 3.00 16.74
CA ALA A 82 -7.79 3.04 15.52
C ALA A 82 -6.93 2.96 14.25
N SER A 83 -5.76 3.63 14.24
CA SER A 83 -4.80 3.56 13.14
C SER A 83 -4.19 2.16 13.00
N ALA A 84 -3.82 1.52 14.11
CA ALA A 84 -3.30 0.16 14.10
C ALA A 84 -4.33 -0.84 13.57
N LYS A 85 -5.60 -0.70 13.96
CA LYS A 85 -6.70 -1.52 13.45
C LYS A 85 -6.91 -1.30 11.94
N ALA A 86 -6.91 -0.05 11.49
CA ALA A 86 -7.05 0.30 10.08
C ALA A 86 -5.92 -0.29 9.23
N ILE A 87 -4.68 -0.26 9.72
CA ILE A 87 -3.55 -0.93 9.06
C ILE A 87 -3.74 -2.44 9.02
N GLY A 88 -4.25 -3.06 10.09
CA GLY A 88 -4.57 -4.48 10.10
C GLY A 88 -5.58 -4.88 9.01
N GLU A 89 -6.60 -4.06 8.79
CA GLU A 89 -7.58 -4.24 7.71
C GLU A 89 -6.92 -4.14 6.32
N VAL A 90 -5.99 -3.18 6.13
CA VAL A 90 -5.23 -3.05 4.88
C VAL A 90 -4.32 -4.26 4.66
N VAL A 91 -3.62 -4.72 5.68
CA VAL A 91 -2.75 -5.91 5.60
C VAL A 91 -3.55 -7.15 5.22
N GLU A 92 -4.71 -7.37 5.84
CA GLU A 92 -5.54 -8.53 5.52
C GLU A 92 -6.07 -8.47 4.08
N ALA A 93 -6.57 -7.32 3.67
CA ALA A 93 -7.07 -7.15 2.31
C ALA A 93 -5.96 -7.26 1.24
N SER A 94 -4.73 -6.88 1.58
CA SER A 94 -3.58 -6.91 0.65
C SER A 94 -3.19 -8.32 0.21
N ARG A 95 -3.57 -9.35 0.97
CA ARG A 95 -3.29 -10.76 0.63
C ARG A 95 -3.86 -11.19 -0.72
N ASN A 96 -4.92 -10.54 -1.16
CA ASN A 96 -5.60 -10.82 -2.42
C ASN A 96 -5.27 -9.80 -3.52
N LEU A 97 -4.26 -8.95 -3.32
CA LEU A 97 -3.86 -7.92 -4.27
C LEU A 97 -2.48 -8.22 -4.85
N CYS A 98 -2.26 -7.84 -6.13
CA CYS A 98 -1.00 -8.06 -6.81
C CYS A 98 0.17 -7.21 -6.26
N PRO A 99 0.01 -5.89 -6.00
CA PRO A 99 1.12 -5.04 -5.65
C PRO A 99 1.58 -5.21 -4.20
N ILE A 100 2.87 -4.98 -3.98
CA ILE A 100 3.39 -4.68 -2.65
C ILE A 100 2.89 -3.29 -2.28
N LEU A 101 2.18 -3.17 -1.14
CA LEU A 101 1.67 -1.90 -0.65
C LEU A 101 2.67 -1.30 0.35
N ILE A 102 3.10 -0.06 0.10
CA ILE A 102 3.91 0.73 1.03
C ILE A 102 3.01 1.81 1.60
N VAL A 103 2.58 1.64 2.84
CA VAL A 103 1.60 2.50 3.52
C VAL A 103 2.22 3.07 4.78
N GLY A 104 2.09 4.37 4.97
CA GLY A 104 2.53 5.05 6.19
C GLY A 104 1.42 5.11 7.24
N ALA A 105 1.82 4.99 8.50
CA ALA A 105 0.96 5.14 9.66
C ALA A 105 1.75 5.65 10.87
N PRO A 106 1.11 6.33 11.84
CA PRO A 106 1.77 6.73 13.07
C PRO A 106 2.17 5.46 13.86
N PRO A 107 3.43 5.31 14.25
CA PRO A 107 3.89 4.15 14.98
C PRO A 107 3.42 4.22 16.45
N ARG A 108 2.99 3.07 17.00
CA ARG A 108 2.88 2.90 18.44
C ARG A 108 4.16 2.22 18.95
N PRO A 109 4.90 2.82 19.89
CA PRO A 109 6.19 2.28 20.33
C PRO A 109 6.16 0.83 20.80
N HIS A 110 5.01 0.35 21.30
CA HIS A 110 4.85 -0.98 21.86
C HIS A 110 4.39 -2.07 20.86
N ILE A 111 3.79 -1.67 19.72
CA ILE A 111 3.28 -2.64 18.73
C ILE A 111 4.39 -3.13 17.80
N LEU A 112 5.38 -2.29 17.55
CA LEU A 112 6.45 -2.61 16.61
C LEU A 112 7.60 -3.42 17.24
N GLY A 113 7.52 -3.75 18.53
CA GLY A 113 8.57 -4.52 19.21
C GLY A 113 9.97 -4.07 18.79
N ASN A 114 10.99 -4.47 19.46
CA ASN A 114 12.40 -4.07 19.28
C ASN A 114 13.03 -4.33 17.88
N ARG A 115 12.22 -4.50 16.82
CA ARG A 115 12.71 -4.80 15.45
C ARG A 115 13.17 -3.57 14.66
N TYR A 116 12.83 -2.36 15.13
CA TYR A 116 13.22 -1.12 14.43
C TYR A 116 14.44 -0.44 15.02
N THR A 117 15.05 -0.99 16.06
CA THR A 117 16.26 -0.44 16.68
C THR A 117 17.56 -1.03 16.12
N LYS A 118 17.52 -1.79 15.02
CA LYS A 118 18.75 -2.08 14.29
C LYS A 118 18.93 -1.02 13.23
N PRO A 119 19.81 -0.03 13.41
CA PRO A 119 20.26 0.78 12.30
C PRO A 119 20.81 -0.19 11.26
N CYS A 120 20.51 0.05 9.98
CA CYS A 120 21.21 -0.62 8.90
C CYS A 120 22.69 -0.32 9.08
N ALA A 121 23.39 -1.19 9.79
CA ALA A 121 24.83 -1.17 9.87
C ALA A 121 25.34 -1.61 8.50
N GLY A 122 25.78 -0.68 7.70
CA GLY A 122 26.35 -1.00 6.42
C GLY A 122 26.33 0.18 5.47
N ALA A 123 27.04 1.20 5.77
CA ALA A 123 27.69 2.02 4.78
C ALA A 123 29.17 2.07 5.15
#